data_45d4fa3925cfd26ab4272423fc61c797
#
_entry.id   45d4fa3925cfd26ab4272423fc61c797
#
_cell.length_a   1.000
_cell.length_b   1.000
_cell.length_c   1.000
_cell.angle_alpha   90.00
_cell.angle_beta   90.00
_cell.angle_gamma   90.00
#
_symmetry.space_group_name_H-M   'P 1'
#
loop_
_entity.id
_entity.type
_entity.pdbx_description
1 polymer ?
#
loop_
_entity_poly.entity_id
_entity_poly.type
_entity_poly.pdbx_seq_one_letter_code
_entity_poly.pdbx_strand_id
1 'polypeptide(L)'
;KYYSIIKMKKFFKIVLTIIIIYITNYSFAFSQNEKIQIGLLIPLSGEYKKLGESIIKSTRMALNDIGTDNIEIYPMDTGIDPNQTLQSAIKLKNKGIKIFIGPIFFKSLIYLDEVPDAVFLSLTNKTNDLPKNVISSGVNSLSQINAIKNFLELSEVKKTIFLTPDLDYKNEIKKAIKQSKIKISKQYTYDTEPTKLTK
;
A
#
# COMPACT_ATOMS: atom_id res chain seq x y z
N LYS A 1 -29.16 64.28 -25.66
CA LYS A 1 -29.34 62.80 -25.95
C LYS A 1 -28.00 62.03 -26.05
N TYR A 2 -26.97 62.59 -26.69
CA TYR A 2 -25.64 61.94 -26.88
C TYR A 2 -24.85 61.77 -25.56
N TYR A 3 -24.92 62.75 -24.68
CA TYR A 3 -24.21 62.76 -23.39
C TYR A 3 -24.72 61.65 -22.42
N SER A 4 -26.02 61.37 -22.47
CA SER A 4 -26.64 60.28 -21.67
C SER A 4 -26.16 58.89 -22.10
N ILE A 5 -25.98 58.69 -23.41
CA ILE A 5 -25.52 57.39 -23.97
C ILE A 5 -24.07 57.12 -23.59
N ILE A 6 -23.21 58.14 -23.58
CA ILE A 6 -21.80 58.02 -23.18
C ILE A 6 -21.70 57.71 -21.68
N LYS A 7 -22.51 58.34 -20.85
CA LYS A 7 -22.52 58.07 -19.40
C LYS A 7 -23.00 56.66 -19.09
N MET A 8 -24.00 56.18 -19.82
CA MET A 8 -24.52 54.82 -19.70
C MET A 8 -23.51 53.76 -20.14
N LYS A 9 -22.75 53.98 -21.22
CA LYS A 9 -21.68 53.09 -21.68
C LYS A 9 -20.52 53.03 -20.68
N LYS A 10 -20.13 54.13 -20.04
CA LYS A 10 -19.12 54.15 -18.97
C LYS A 10 -19.60 53.40 -17.72
N PHE A 11 -20.82 53.59 -17.32
CA PHE A 11 -21.42 52.87 -16.18
C PHE A 11 -21.44 51.37 -16.43
N PHE A 12 -21.88 50.94 -17.63
CA PHE A 12 -21.90 49.51 -18.00
C PHE A 12 -20.49 48.88 -18.01
N LYS A 13 -19.48 49.61 -18.49
CA LYS A 13 -18.08 49.13 -18.41
C LYS A 13 -17.62 48.94 -16.98
N ILE A 14 -17.93 49.85 -16.08
CA ILE A 14 -17.54 49.76 -14.65
C ILE A 14 -18.22 48.57 -14.00
N VAL A 15 -19.50 48.36 -14.23
CA VAL A 15 -20.26 47.22 -13.70
C VAL A 15 -19.69 45.90 -14.23
N LEU A 16 -19.37 45.82 -15.53
CA LEU A 16 -18.76 44.64 -16.14
C LEU A 16 -17.37 44.31 -15.55
N THR A 17 -16.56 45.34 -15.30
CA THR A 17 -15.22 45.15 -14.67
C THR A 17 -15.35 44.65 -13.24
N ILE A 18 -16.33 45.16 -12.47
CA ILE A 18 -16.59 44.70 -11.10
C ILE A 18 -17.04 43.22 -11.11
N ILE A 19 -17.90 42.83 -12.05
CA ILE A 19 -18.36 41.45 -12.20
C ILE A 19 -17.16 40.51 -12.53
N ILE A 20 -16.29 40.94 -13.46
CA ILE A 20 -15.10 40.15 -13.82
C ILE A 20 -14.15 39.98 -12.62
N ILE A 21 -13.91 41.06 -11.86
CA ILE A 21 -13.10 41.00 -10.63
C ILE A 21 -13.75 40.07 -9.59
N TYR A 22 -15.05 40.07 -9.47
CA TYR A 22 -15.78 39.19 -8.55
C TYR A 22 -15.63 37.73 -8.96
N ILE A 23 -15.77 37.40 -10.25
CA ILE A 23 -15.62 36.05 -10.79
C ILE A 23 -14.19 35.54 -10.64
N THR A 24 -13.17 36.38 -10.87
CA THR A 24 -11.77 35.97 -10.73
C THR A 24 -11.39 35.68 -9.26
N ASN A 25 -11.95 36.39 -8.30
CA ASN A 25 -11.74 36.11 -6.88
C ASN A 25 -12.38 34.78 -6.42
N TYR A 26 -13.52 34.38 -7.01
CA TYR A 26 -14.12 33.06 -6.71
C TYR A 26 -13.26 31.88 -7.19
N SER A 27 -12.52 32.06 -8.28
CA SER A 27 -11.63 30.97 -8.80
C SER A 27 -10.38 30.73 -7.97
N PHE A 28 -9.95 31.68 -7.14
CA PHE A 28 -8.77 31.53 -6.27
C PHE A 28 -9.06 30.79 -4.95
N ALA A 29 -10.32 30.64 -4.55
CA ALA A 29 -10.69 30.03 -3.27
C ALA A 29 -10.74 28.50 -3.31
N PHE A 30 -10.48 27.83 -4.45
CA PHE A 30 -10.65 26.37 -4.62
C PHE A 30 -9.33 25.59 -4.76
N SER A 31 -8.21 26.13 -4.28
CA SER A 31 -7.02 25.31 -4.03
C SER A 31 -7.07 24.81 -2.58
N GLN A 32 -8.08 24.05 -2.23
CA GLN A 32 -7.97 23.15 -1.09
C GLN A 32 -6.91 22.11 -1.48
N ASN A 33 -5.79 22.07 -0.74
CA ASN A 33 -4.89 20.96 -0.77
C ASN A 33 -5.71 19.69 -0.44
N GLU A 34 -6.18 18.99 -1.47
CA GLU A 34 -6.88 17.72 -1.28
C GLU A 34 -5.91 16.78 -0.57
N LYS A 35 -6.25 16.43 0.66
CA LYS A 35 -5.49 15.46 1.41
C LYS A 35 -5.60 14.10 0.74
N ILE A 36 -4.48 13.43 0.59
CA ILE A 36 -4.43 12.05 0.11
C ILE A 36 -5.03 11.16 1.20
N GLN A 37 -6.18 10.57 0.93
CA GLN A 37 -6.86 9.67 1.86
C GLN A 37 -6.48 8.23 1.58
N ILE A 38 -5.98 7.54 2.59
CA ILE A 38 -5.53 6.14 2.50
C ILE A 38 -6.29 5.30 3.51
N GLY A 39 -6.92 4.23 3.03
CA GLY A 39 -7.53 3.20 3.87
C GLY A 39 -6.46 2.27 4.44
N LEU A 40 -6.51 1.99 5.72
CA LEU A 40 -5.61 1.05 6.38
C LEU A 40 -6.40 -0.17 6.83
N LEU A 41 -6.29 -1.29 6.10
CA LEU A 41 -7.01 -2.54 6.36
C LEU A 41 -6.14 -3.47 7.20
N ILE A 42 -6.44 -3.58 8.48
CA ILE A 42 -5.64 -4.31 9.48
C ILE A 42 -6.53 -5.03 10.49
N PRO A 43 -6.05 -6.09 11.16
CA PRO A 43 -6.80 -6.72 12.23
C PRO A 43 -6.82 -5.80 13.47
N LEU A 44 -7.98 -5.30 13.85
CA LEU A 44 -8.19 -4.50 15.06
C LEU A 44 -8.97 -5.26 16.14
N SER A 45 -9.38 -6.48 15.83
CA SER A 45 -10.08 -7.41 16.74
C SER A 45 -9.42 -8.79 16.72
N GLY A 46 -9.82 -9.64 17.67
CA GLY A 46 -9.36 -11.03 17.76
C GLY A 46 -7.89 -11.19 18.16
N GLU A 47 -7.34 -12.34 17.84
CA GLU A 47 -5.98 -12.77 18.22
C GLU A 47 -4.87 -11.82 17.76
N TYR A 48 -5.02 -11.25 16.56
CA TYR A 48 -4.01 -10.40 15.93
C TYR A 48 -4.20 -8.90 16.17
N LYS A 49 -5.05 -8.50 17.11
CA LYS A 49 -5.29 -7.09 17.45
C LYS A 49 -3.99 -6.33 17.77
N LYS A 50 -3.09 -6.94 18.54
CA LYS A 50 -1.78 -6.31 18.87
C LYS A 50 -0.93 -6.03 17.63
N LEU A 51 -1.00 -6.90 16.61
CA LEU A 51 -0.31 -6.67 15.34
C LEU A 51 -0.90 -5.43 14.63
N GLY A 52 -2.23 -5.32 14.55
CA GLY A 52 -2.90 -4.15 13.97
C GLY A 52 -2.54 -2.86 14.70
N GLU A 53 -2.54 -2.86 16.04
CA GLU A 53 -2.11 -1.71 16.85
C GLU A 53 -0.64 -1.31 16.57
N SER A 54 0.25 -2.29 16.38
CA SER A 54 1.65 -2.05 16.03
C SER A 54 1.78 -1.39 14.65
N ILE A 55 0.97 -1.82 13.68
CA ILE A 55 0.96 -1.21 12.34
C ILE A 55 0.44 0.23 12.39
N ILE A 56 -0.58 0.53 13.20
CA ILE A 56 -1.02 1.93 13.39
C ILE A 56 0.12 2.78 13.93
N LYS A 57 0.86 2.28 14.92
CA LYS A 57 2.00 3.02 15.49
C LYS A 57 3.08 3.26 14.43
N SER A 58 3.45 2.23 13.67
CA SER A 58 4.44 2.32 12.59
C SER A 58 4.00 3.31 11.51
N THR A 59 2.72 3.28 11.13
CA THR A 59 2.15 4.23 10.15
C THR A 59 2.23 5.66 10.65
N ARG A 60 1.92 5.91 11.91
CA ARG A 60 2.06 7.25 12.53
C ARG A 60 3.52 7.72 12.55
N MET A 61 4.45 6.84 12.89
CA MET A 61 5.88 7.16 12.85
C MET A 61 6.32 7.53 11.44
N ALA A 62 5.95 6.75 10.43
CA ALA A 62 6.26 7.04 9.04
C ALA A 62 5.66 8.37 8.56
N LEU A 63 4.44 8.72 8.97
CA LEU A 63 3.84 10.02 8.65
C LEU A 63 4.60 11.19 9.29
N ASN A 64 5.05 11.02 10.54
CA ASN A 64 5.87 12.03 11.22
C ASN A 64 7.21 12.21 10.51
N ASP A 65 7.86 11.11 10.08
CA ASP A 65 9.15 11.16 9.37
C ASP A 65 9.01 11.81 7.98
N ILE A 66 7.89 11.60 7.29
CA ILE A 66 7.58 12.26 6.01
C ILE A 66 7.33 13.76 6.23
N GLY A 67 6.84 14.17 7.40
CA GLY A 67 6.62 15.58 7.77
C GLY A 67 5.54 16.27 6.92
N THR A 68 4.50 15.55 6.51
CA THR A 68 3.42 16.10 5.69
C THR A 68 2.06 15.99 6.37
N ASP A 69 1.29 17.08 6.32
CA ASP A 69 -0.10 17.10 6.77
C ASP A 69 -1.10 16.72 5.65
N ASN A 70 -0.58 16.41 4.46
CA ASN A 70 -1.40 16.16 3.27
C ASN A 70 -1.88 14.69 3.15
N ILE A 71 -1.55 13.82 4.13
CA ILE A 71 -1.95 12.41 4.14
C ILE A 71 -2.85 12.15 5.35
N GLU A 72 -4.01 11.54 5.09
CA GLU A 72 -4.92 11.06 6.13
C GLU A 72 -5.09 9.55 6.04
N ILE A 73 -4.95 8.86 7.19
CA ILE A 73 -5.07 7.41 7.29
C ILE A 73 -6.37 7.04 7.97
N TYR A 74 -7.12 6.13 7.35
CA TYR A 74 -8.40 5.63 7.83
C TYR A 74 -8.29 4.13 8.18
N PRO A 75 -8.01 3.78 9.44
CA PRO A 75 -7.91 2.39 9.85
C PRO A 75 -9.30 1.73 9.92
N MET A 76 -9.39 0.49 9.41
CA MET A 76 -10.57 -0.36 9.46
C MET A 76 -10.19 -1.79 9.79
N ASP A 77 -11.03 -2.43 10.60
CA ASP A 77 -10.85 -3.81 11.01
C ASP A 77 -11.15 -4.79 9.89
N THR A 78 -10.22 -5.74 9.69
CA THR A 78 -10.41 -6.86 8.76
C THR A 78 -10.93 -8.12 9.43
N GLY A 79 -10.82 -8.23 10.78
CA GLY A 79 -11.14 -9.46 11.51
C GLY A 79 -10.44 -10.71 11.00
N ILE A 80 -9.49 -10.57 10.04
CA ILE A 80 -8.86 -11.66 9.27
C ILE A 80 -9.92 -12.50 8.51
N ASP A 81 -11.04 -11.91 8.25
CA ASP A 81 -12.15 -12.50 7.52
C ASP A 81 -12.30 -11.80 6.15
N PRO A 82 -12.44 -12.55 5.04
CA PRO A 82 -12.52 -11.96 3.71
C PRO A 82 -13.79 -11.11 3.51
N ASN A 83 -14.93 -11.51 4.09
CA ASN A 83 -16.16 -10.74 3.97
C ASN A 83 -16.09 -9.44 4.77
N GLN A 84 -15.58 -9.51 6.01
CA GLN A 84 -15.38 -8.30 6.83
C GLN A 84 -14.39 -7.35 6.17
N THR A 85 -13.31 -7.88 5.58
CA THR A 85 -12.32 -7.08 4.84
C THR A 85 -12.97 -6.38 3.64
N LEU A 86 -13.79 -7.10 2.85
CA LEU A 86 -14.54 -6.54 1.74
C LEU A 86 -15.47 -5.41 2.20
N GLN A 87 -16.26 -5.64 3.24
CA GLN A 87 -17.18 -4.63 3.78
C GLN A 87 -16.44 -3.38 4.29
N SER A 88 -15.29 -3.58 4.94
CA SER A 88 -14.42 -2.49 5.38
C SER A 88 -13.87 -1.67 4.20
N ALA A 89 -13.44 -2.34 3.14
CA ALA A 89 -12.97 -1.69 1.93
C ALA A 89 -14.08 -0.91 1.22
N ILE A 90 -15.27 -1.50 1.05
CA ILE A 90 -16.44 -0.84 0.45
C ILE A 90 -16.85 0.40 1.26
N LYS A 91 -16.88 0.29 2.59
CA LYS A 91 -17.22 1.41 3.47
C LYS A 91 -16.28 2.60 3.29
N LEU A 92 -14.99 2.36 3.15
CA LEU A 92 -13.99 3.42 2.91
C LEU A 92 -14.07 3.94 1.46
N LYS A 93 -14.28 3.06 0.48
CA LYS A 93 -14.48 3.45 -0.92
C LYS A 93 -15.67 4.39 -1.08
N ASN A 94 -16.78 4.12 -0.39
CA ASN A 94 -17.97 4.99 -0.40
C ASN A 94 -17.71 6.40 0.19
N LYS A 95 -16.59 6.58 0.91
CA LYS A 95 -16.09 7.88 1.36
C LYS A 95 -15.12 8.53 0.36
N GLY A 96 -14.89 7.91 -0.81
CA GLY A 96 -13.98 8.39 -1.83
C GLY A 96 -12.55 7.84 -1.76
N ILE A 97 -12.24 6.95 -0.80
CA ILE A 97 -10.90 6.38 -0.64
C ILE A 97 -10.68 5.29 -1.69
N LYS A 98 -9.61 5.41 -2.46
CA LYS A 98 -9.25 4.49 -3.54
C LYS A 98 -7.92 3.78 -3.34
N ILE A 99 -7.09 4.25 -2.42
CA ILE A 99 -5.77 3.69 -2.11
C ILE A 99 -5.84 3.06 -0.73
N PHE A 100 -5.40 1.80 -0.65
CA PHE A 100 -5.43 1.03 0.59
C PHE A 100 -4.06 0.46 0.91
N ILE A 101 -3.69 0.47 2.17
CA ILE A 101 -2.57 -0.30 2.73
C ILE A 101 -3.16 -1.47 3.51
N GLY A 102 -2.66 -2.67 3.23
CA GLY A 102 -3.25 -3.91 3.73
C GLY A 102 -4.18 -4.55 2.70
N PRO A 103 -4.84 -5.65 3.08
CA PRO A 103 -4.67 -6.37 4.34
C PRO A 103 -3.33 -7.11 4.45
N ILE A 104 -3.06 -7.68 5.63
CA ILE A 104 -1.80 -8.38 5.92
C ILE A 104 -1.87 -9.83 5.43
N PHE A 105 -2.97 -10.49 5.76
CA PHE A 105 -3.14 -11.91 5.53
C PHE A 105 -3.72 -12.19 4.15
N PHE A 106 -3.13 -13.17 3.45
CA PHE A 106 -3.59 -13.58 2.13
C PHE A 106 -5.07 -13.97 2.10
N LYS A 107 -5.56 -14.65 3.14
CA LYS A 107 -6.96 -15.03 3.28
C LYS A 107 -7.92 -13.84 3.16
N SER A 108 -7.52 -12.68 3.62
CA SER A 108 -8.34 -11.46 3.60
C SER A 108 -8.42 -10.79 2.22
N LEU A 109 -7.67 -11.29 1.22
CA LEU A 109 -7.61 -10.69 -0.12
C LEU A 109 -8.71 -11.20 -1.06
N ILE A 110 -9.33 -12.33 -0.75
CA ILE A 110 -10.08 -13.18 -1.69
C ILE A 110 -11.15 -12.43 -2.50
N TYR A 111 -11.81 -11.44 -1.91
CA TYR A 111 -12.91 -10.71 -2.54
C TYR A 111 -12.57 -9.25 -2.88
N LEU A 112 -11.30 -8.85 -2.83
CA LEU A 112 -10.94 -7.44 -3.06
C LEU A 112 -11.05 -7.00 -4.52
N ASP A 113 -11.06 -7.93 -5.47
CA ASP A 113 -11.37 -7.65 -6.87
C ASP A 113 -12.83 -7.19 -7.11
N GLU A 114 -13.71 -7.42 -6.13
CA GLU A 114 -15.08 -6.88 -6.14
C GLU A 114 -15.15 -5.37 -5.83
N VAL A 115 -14.01 -4.75 -5.44
CA VAL A 115 -13.94 -3.30 -5.18
C VAL A 115 -13.29 -2.61 -6.37
N PRO A 116 -14.07 -2.22 -7.41
CA PRO A 116 -13.53 -1.59 -8.60
C PRO A 116 -12.93 -0.22 -8.28
N ASP A 117 -11.97 0.24 -9.10
CA ASP A 117 -11.29 1.54 -8.96
C ASP A 117 -10.57 1.75 -7.62
N ALA A 118 -10.19 0.66 -6.95
CA ALA A 118 -9.39 0.66 -5.75
C ALA A 118 -8.09 -0.12 -5.96
N VAL A 119 -7.00 0.35 -5.34
CA VAL A 119 -5.70 -0.32 -5.33
C VAL A 119 -5.32 -0.68 -3.91
N PHE A 120 -4.93 -1.93 -3.70
CA PHE A 120 -4.54 -2.46 -2.39
C PHE A 120 -3.06 -2.80 -2.39
N LEU A 121 -2.29 -2.10 -1.55
CA LEU A 121 -0.90 -2.43 -1.23
C LEU A 121 -0.91 -3.42 -0.06
N SER A 122 -1.09 -4.70 -0.38
CA SER A 122 -1.17 -5.75 0.64
C SER A 122 0.19 -6.03 1.27
N LEU A 123 0.22 -6.18 2.58
CA LEU A 123 1.41 -6.58 3.32
C LEU A 123 1.65 -8.09 3.31
N THR A 124 0.91 -8.84 2.49
CA THR A 124 1.12 -10.28 2.30
C THR A 124 2.48 -10.58 1.69
N ASN A 125 3.06 -11.71 2.08
CA ASN A 125 4.28 -12.23 1.48
C ASN A 125 4.03 -13.09 0.22
N LYS A 126 2.77 -13.40 -0.11
CA LYS A 126 2.43 -14.15 -1.32
C LYS A 126 2.41 -13.26 -2.55
N THR A 127 2.88 -13.80 -3.68
CA THR A 127 2.98 -13.10 -4.96
C THR A 127 2.18 -13.76 -6.07
N ASN A 128 1.61 -14.94 -5.82
CA ASN A 128 0.77 -15.67 -6.78
C ASN A 128 -0.70 -15.61 -6.34
N ASP A 129 -1.60 -15.78 -7.30
CA ASP A 129 -3.06 -15.87 -7.09
C ASP A 129 -3.65 -14.65 -6.35
N LEU A 130 -3.09 -13.47 -6.63
CA LEU A 130 -3.58 -12.20 -6.09
C LEU A 130 -4.72 -11.66 -6.96
N PRO A 131 -5.74 -11.02 -6.36
CA PRO A 131 -6.69 -10.20 -7.10
C PRO A 131 -6.00 -9.15 -7.97
N LYS A 132 -6.60 -8.77 -9.10
CA LYS A 132 -5.97 -7.90 -10.11
C LYS A 132 -5.61 -6.49 -9.61
N ASN A 133 -6.33 -6.01 -8.60
CA ASN A 133 -6.16 -4.71 -7.97
C ASN A 133 -5.31 -4.75 -6.70
N VAL A 134 -4.66 -5.90 -6.42
CA VAL A 134 -3.79 -6.11 -5.26
C VAL A 134 -2.34 -6.19 -5.68
N ILE A 135 -1.50 -5.39 -5.05
CA ILE A 135 -0.05 -5.40 -5.17
C ILE A 135 0.54 -5.94 -3.87
N SER A 136 1.31 -7.02 -3.94
CA SER A 136 2.04 -7.53 -2.77
C SER A 136 3.24 -6.64 -2.47
N SER A 137 3.27 -6.05 -1.29
CA SER A 137 4.38 -5.23 -0.77
C SER A 137 5.07 -5.86 0.45
N GLY A 138 4.64 -7.05 0.86
CA GLY A 138 5.25 -7.78 1.96
C GLY A 138 6.61 -8.42 1.58
N VAL A 139 7.38 -8.74 2.62
CA VAL A 139 8.67 -9.43 2.45
C VAL A 139 8.42 -10.87 2.03
N ASN A 140 8.74 -11.21 0.79
CA ASN A 140 8.59 -12.54 0.21
C ASN A 140 9.92 -13.27 0.04
N SER A 141 9.88 -14.55 -0.31
CA SER A 141 11.08 -15.38 -0.47
C SER A 141 12.10 -14.79 -1.47
N LEU A 142 11.62 -14.20 -2.58
CA LEU A 142 12.50 -13.60 -3.59
C LEU A 142 13.21 -12.36 -3.06
N SER A 143 12.48 -11.48 -2.35
CA SER A 143 13.09 -10.28 -1.76
C SER A 143 14.14 -10.63 -0.70
N GLN A 144 13.89 -11.66 0.11
CA GLN A 144 14.85 -12.17 1.08
C GLN A 144 16.10 -12.72 0.40
N ILE A 145 15.95 -13.57 -0.62
CA ILE A 145 17.09 -14.12 -1.37
C ILE A 145 17.88 -13.02 -2.09
N ASN A 146 17.22 -12.01 -2.64
CA ASN A 146 17.90 -10.87 -3.22
C ASN A 146 18.70 -10.05 -2.20
N ALA A 147 18.16 -9.86 -0.98
CA ALA A 147 18.89 -9.20 0.10
C ALA A 147 20.15 -10.00 0.50
N ILE A 148 20.02 -11.33 0.63
CA ILE A 148 21.17 -12.23 0.88
C ILE A 148 22.19 -12.14 -0.25
N LYS A 149 21.73 -12.17 -1.51
CA LYS A 149 22.59 -12.04 -2.68
C LYS A 149 23.40 -10.74 -2.63
N ASN A 150 22.75 -9.61 -2.41
CA ASN A 150 23.41 -8.30 -2.31
C ASN A 150 24.45 -8.28 -1.18
N PHE A 151 24.11 -8.84 -0.02
CA PHE A 151 25.05 -8.97 1.10
C PHE A 151 26.29 -9.79 0.74
N LEU A 152 26.12 -10.94 0.08
CA LEU A 152 27.22 -11.81 -0.35
C LEU A 152 28.11 -11.13 -1.38
N GLU A 153 27.53 -10.39 -2.32
CA GLU A 153 28.27 -9.61 -3.33
C GLU A 153 29.09 -8.48 -2.68
N LEU A 154 28.50 -7.72 -1.76
CA LEU A 154 29.18 -6.67 -1.01
C LEU A 154 30.29 -7.19 -0.09
N SER A 155 30.12 -8.41 0.44
CA SER A 155 31.10 -9.07 1.32
C SER A 155 32.11 -9.92 0.56
N GLU A 156 32.12 -9.89 -0.77
CA GLU A 156 33.01 -10.65 -1.65
C GLU A 156 33.01 -12.17 -1.39
N VAL A 157 31.89 -12.71 -0.89
CA VAL A 157 31.72 -14.14 -0.60
C VAL A 157 31.61 -14.94 -1.89
N LYS A 158 32.60 -15.77 -2.19
CA LYS A 158 32.66 -16.54 -3.45
C LYS A 158 31.92 -17.86 -3.43
N LYS A 159 31.69 -18.45 -2.25
CA LYS A 159 31.04 -19.77 -2.10
C LYS A 159 29.98 -19.71 -1.03
N THR A 160 28.76 -20.11 -1.36
CA THR A 160 27.60 -20.12 -0.46
C THR A 160 26.87 -21.45 -0.57
N ILE A 161 26.42 -21.96 0.55
CA ILE A 161 25.61 -23.18 0.66
C ILE A 161 24.23 -22.75 1.22
N PHE A 162 23.17 -23.19 0.56
CA PHE A 162 21.80 -22.99 1.06
C PHE A 162 21.30 -24.25 1.74
N LEU A 163 20.79 -24.06 2.96
CA LEU A 163 20.04 -25.06 3.70
C LEU A 163 18.57 -24.69 3.67
N THR A 164 17.74 -25.53 3.08
CA THR A 164 16.30 -25.27 2.94
C THR A 164 15.54 -26.29 3.80
N PRO A 165 14.68 -25.86 4.73
CA PRO A 165 13.86 -26.79 5.50
C PRO A 165 12.87 -27.52 4.61
N ASP A 166 12.55 -28.76 4.93
CA ASP A 166 11.52 -29.55 4.22
C ASP A 166 10.14 -29.24 4.78
N LEU A 167 9.64 -28.08 4.38
CA LEU A 167 8.33 -27.54 4.75
C LEU A 167 7.53 -27.15 3.50
N ASP A 168 6.25 -26.87 3.64
CA ASP A 168 5.33 -26.57 2.54
C ASP A 168 5.84 -25.46 1.61
N TYR A 169 6.53 -24.45 2.15
CA TYR A 169 7.09 -23.34 1.38
C TYR A 169 8.47 -23.63 0.73
N LYS A 170 9.00 -24.85 0.86
CA LYS A 170 10.29 -25.27 0.25
C LYS A 170 10.38 -24.92 -1.25
N ASN A 171 9.30 -25.16 -1.98
CA ASN A 171 9.25 -24.91 -3.41
C ASN A 171 9.28 -23.41 -3.75
N GLU A 172 8.69 -22.55 -2.92
CA GLU A 172 8.79 -21.10 -3.05
C GLU A 172 10.23 -20.62 -2.89
N ILE A 173 10.95 -21.13 -1.88
CA ILE A 173 12.37 -20.82 -1.66
C ILE A 173 13.21 -21.28 -2.85
N LYS A 174 13.03 -22.50 -3.34
CA LYS A 174 13.74 -23.02 -4.53
C LYS A 174 13.51 -22.14 -5.76
N LYS A 175 12.25 -21.71 -5.98
CA LYS A 175 11.89 -20.80 -7.07
C LYS A 175 12.56 -19.43 -6.90
N ALA A 176 12.57 -18.88 -5.69
CA ALA A 176 13.22 -17.61 -5.38
C ALA A 176 14.74 -17.65 -5.60
N ILE A 177 15.41 -18.72 -5.17
CA ILE A 177 16.85 -18.95 -5.44
C ILE A 177 17.13 -18.94 -6.95
N LYS A 178 16.32 -19.65 -7.73
CA LYS A 178 16.46 -19.68 -9.20
C LYS A 178 16.23 -18.30 -9.84
N GLN A 179 15.20 -17.59 -9.40
CA GLN A 179 14.84 -16.27 -9.95
C GLN A 179 15.86 -15.19 -9.59
N SER A 180 16.41 -15.21 -8.39
CA SER A 180 17.43 -14.25 -7.93
C SER A 180 18.75 -14.36 -8.67
N LYS A 181 19.00 -15.51 -9.32
CA LYS A 181 20.29 -15.84 -9.95
C LYS A 181 21.47 -15.76 -8.97
N ILE A 182 21.23 -15.99 -7.69
CA ILE A 182 22.28 -16.02 -6.68
C ILE A 182 23.25 -17.18 -6.96
N LYS A 183 24.56 -16.93 -6.86
CA LYS A 183 25.59 -17.94 -7.07
C LYS A 183 25.70 -18.83 -5.82
N ILE A 184 25.26 -20.05 -5.92
CA ILE A 184 25.36 -21.06 -4.85
C ILE A 184 26.24 -22.24 -5.27
N SER A 185 27.00 -22.75 -4.34
CA SER A 185 27.86 -23.93 -4.57
C SER A 185 27.08 -25.23 -4.40
N LYS A 186 26.26 -25.32 -3.38
CA LYS A 186 25.41 -26.48 -3.06
C LYS A 186 24.12 -26.05 -2.38
N GLN A 187 23.08 -26.85 -2.56
CA GLN A 187 21.80 -26.69 -1.86
C GLN A 187 21.44 -28.04 -1.20
N TYR A 188 21.11 -27.99 0.07
CA TYR A 188 20.64 -29.15 0.82
C TYR A 188 19.22 -28.86 1.36
N THR A 189 18.45 -29.91 1.48
CA THR A 189 17.17 -29.89 2.18
C THR A 189 17.34 -30.65 3.48
N TYR A 190 16.86 -30.14 4.59
CA TYR A 190 16.93 -30.78 5.88
C TYR A 190 15.54 -30.93 6.50
N ASP A 191 15.38 -32.00 7.29
CA ASP A 191 14.19 -32.24 8.09
C ASP A 191 14.24 -31.36 9.35
N THR A 192 13.12 -30.71 9.69
CA THR A 192 13.04 -29.84 10.88
C THR A 192 12.90 -30.60 12.19
N GLU A 193 12.72 -31.94 12.16
CA GLU A 193 12.70 -32.74 13.36
C GLU A 193 14.14 -32.90 13.92
N PRO A 194 14.40 -32.48 15.17
CA PRO A 194 15.75 -32.50 15.75
C PRO A 194 16.43 -33.90 15.74
N THR A 195 15.64 -34.96 15.89
CA THR A 195 16.14 -36.35 15.89
C THR A 195 16.68 -36.82 14.53
N LYS A 196 16.30 -36.13 13.44
CA LYS A 196 16.77 -36.45 12.08
C LYS A 196 17.94 -35.58 11.62
N LEU A 197 18.27 -34.52 12.36
CA LEU A 197 19.38 -33.62 12.05
C LEU A 197 20.74 -34.21 12.51
N THR A 198 20.74 -35.20 13.38
CA THR A 198 21.95 -35.80 14.01
C THR A 198 22.37 -37.12 13.36
N LYS A 199 21.76 -37.55 12.30
CA LYS A 199 22.12 -38.66 11.46
C LYS A 199 22.74 -38.17 10.15
#